data_59aa80ada0fbfc0fa9a5ddcf78f3e1d6
#
_entry.id   59aa80ada0fbfc0fa9a5ddcf78f3e1d6
#
_cell.length_a   1.000
_cell.length_b   1.000
_cell.length_c   1.000
_cell.angle_alpha   90.00
_cell.angle_beta   90.00
_cell.angle_gamma   90.00
#
_symmetry.space_group_name_H-M   'P 1'
#
loop_
_entity.id
_entity.type
_entity.pdbx_description
1 polymer ?
#
loop_
_entity_poly.entity_id
_entity_poly.type
_entity_poly.pdbx_seq_one_letter_code
_entity_poly.pdbx_strand_id
1 'polypeptide(L)'
;MVDNQGRVTSRFFEEFYRERNTTTNVMLKLGMGLSPIAAVEGETAHLKFTAYPSNTTVTVGTRFSLALDVTPGPDMHVYAPGAEEKGYRVIGFNLDKPELARIEPVSYPESEIYYFEPLDEHVPVYQNKFTILQELVMNGDAETEEIMSTLDALTLTGTLDYQACDDAICFLPQSIPVSFTVDLEMPDRQRANR
;
A
#
# COMPACT_ATOMS: atom_id res chain seq x y z
N MET A 1 -11.13 -2.97 16.73
CA MET A 1 -12.42 -2.40 16.34
C MET A 1 -13.42 -3.52 16.19
N VAL A 2 -14.70 -3.24 16.28
CA VAL A 2 -15.75 -4.26 16.35
C VAL A 2 -16.85 -3.82 15.38
N ASP A 3 -17.35 -4.73 14.53
CA ASP A 3 -18.47 -4.46 13.64
C ASP A 3 -19.80 -4.38 14.40
N ASN A 4 -20.89 -4.10 13.69
CA ASN A 4 -22.24 -4.03 14.27
C ASN A 4 -22.79 -5.38 14.72
N GLN A 5 -22.07 -6.49 14.46
CA GLN A 5 -22.39 -7.85 14.92
C GLN A 5 -21.51 -8.29 16.10
N GLY A 6 -20.67 -7.39 16.62
CA GLY A 6 -19.77 -7.66 17.73
C GLY A 6 -18.51 -8.45 17.37
N ARG A 7 -18.19 -8.63 16.08
CA ARG A 7 -16.97 -9.31 15.65
C ARG A 7 -15.80 -8.33 15.59
N VAL A 8 -14.64 -8.77 16.02
CA VAL A 8 -13.40 -7.98 15.92
C VAL A 8 -12.94 -7.94 14.46
N THR A 9 -13.03 -6.79 13.84
CA THR A 9 -12.62 -6.56 12.44
C THR A 9 -11.17 -6.11 12.33
N SER A 10 -10.66 -5.43 13.34
CA SER A 10 -9.27 -4.95 13.35
C SER A 10 -8.74 -4.83 14.76
N ARG A 11 -7.46 -5.14 14.92
CA ARG A 11 -6.69 -4.95 16.14
C ARG A 11 -5.47 -4.10 15.82
N PHE A 12 -5.25 -3.05 16.60
CA PHE A 12 -4.11 -2.15 16.47
C PHE A 12 -3.30 -2.25 17.76
N PHE A 13 -2.50 -3.31 17.86
CA PHE A 13 -1.55 -3.51 18.95
C PHE A 13 -0.16 -3.22 18.43
N GLU A 14 0.57 -2.43 19.16
CA GLU A 14 1.98 -2.20 18.93
C GLU A 14 2.78 -3.24 19.74
N GLU A 15 3.67 -3.96 19.08
CA GLU A 15 4.56 -4.92 19.73
C GLU A 15 5.57 -4.20 20.62
N PHE A 16 5.99 -3.00 20.18
CA PHE A 16 6.90 -2.14 20.92
C PHE A 16 6.22 -0.82 21.27
N TYR A 17 6.33 -0.39 22.50
CA TYR A 17 5.72 0.87 23.00
C TYR A 17 6.22 2.14 22.28
N ARG A 18 7.33 2.06 21.54
CA ARG A 18 7.89 3.16 20.74
C ARG A 18 7.26 3.28 19.35
N GLU A 19 6.66 2.21 18.84
CA GLU A 19 5.94 2.24 17.58
C GLU A 19 4.56 2.85 17.77
N ARG A 20 4.14 3.72 16.87
CA ARG A 20 2.88 4.44 17.00
C ARG A 20 2.13 4.46 15.68
N ASN A 21 0.95 3.90 15.71
CA ASN A 21 0.00 4.02 14.62
C ASN A 21 -0.58 5.44 14.59
N THR A 22 -0.72 6.02 13.41
CA THR A 22 -1.37 7.30 13.24
C THR A 22 -2.87 7.12 13.01
N THR A 23 -3.67 8.15 13.32
CA THR A 23 -5.12 8.12 13.08
C THR A 23 -5.42 7.91 11.58
N THR A 24 -4.68 8.58 10.71
CA THR A 24 -4.85 8.49 9.25
C THR A 24 -4.53 7.08 8.75
N ASN A 25 -3.46 6.44 9.24
CA ASN A 25 -3.14 5.07 8.90
C ASN A 25 -4.23 4.09 9.34
N VAL A 26 -4.75 4.26 10.56
CA VAL A 26 -5.86 3.44 11.05
C VAL A 26 -7.11 3.61 10.19
N MET A 27 -7.47 4.85 9.83
CA MET A 27 -8.62 5.14 8.98
C MET A 27 -8.47 4.49 7.60
N LEU A 28 -7.29 4.61 6.99
CA LEU A 28 -7.00 4.01 5.69
C LEU A 28 -7.16 2.47 5.73
N LYS A 29 -6.62 1.81 6.75
CA LYS A 29 -6.74 0.35 6.95
C LYS A 29 -8.18 -0.12 7.19
N LEU A 30 -9.06 0.78 7.60
CA LEU A 30 -10.48 0.50 7.78
C LEU A 30 -11.31 0.74 6.50
N GLY A 31 -10.66 1.10 5.40
CA GLY A 31 -11.35 1.45 4.17
C GLY A 31 -12.10 2.79 4.25
N MET A 32 -11.82 3.61 5.27
CA MET A 32 -12.31 4.98 5.35
C MET A 32 -11.42 5.81 4.44
N GLY A 33 -11.91 6.11 3.22
CA GLY A 33 -11.15 6.84 2.22
C GLY A 33 -10.54 8.12 2.78
N LEU A 34 -9.23 8.28 2.62
CA LEU A 34 -8.55 9.55 2.86
C LEU A 34 -8.61 10.36 1.57
N SER A 35 -8.72 11.68 1.70
CA SER A 35 -8.36 12.55 0.57
C SER A 35 -6.86 12.40 0.35
N PRO A 36 -6.41 11.91 -0.83
CA PRO A 36 -4.98 11.73 -1.08
C PRO A 36 -4.25 13.06 -0.95
N ILE A 37 -3.26 13.11 -0.05
CA ILE A 37 -2.37 14.27 0.09
C ILE A 37 -1.00 13.84 -0.46
N ALA A 38 -0.31 14.73 -1.17
CA ALA A 38 0.93 14.43 -1.88
C ALA A 38 0.81 13.22 -2.83
N ALA A 39 -0.33 13.11 -3.52
CA ALA A 39 -0.62 12.02 -4.43
C ALA A 39 0.11 12.17 -5.76
N VAL A 40 0.60 11.05 -6.28
CA VAL A 40 1.12 10.91 -7.64
C VAL A 40 0.13 10.08 -8.45
N GLU A 41 -0.38 10.66 -9.52
CA GLU A 41 -1.29 9.97 -10.43
C GLU A 41 -0.53 9.43 -11.64
N GLY A 42 -0.93 8.26 -12.10
CA GLY A 42 -0.41 7.66 -13.32
C GLY A 42 -1.50 6.94 -14.10
N GLU A 43 -1.29 6.84 -15.40
CA GLU A 43 -2.21 6.17 -16.31
C GLU A 43 -1.42 5.38 -17.35
N THR A 44 -1.93 4.21 -17.69
CA THR A 44 -1.46 3.37 -18.78
C THR A 44 -2.62 3.09 -19.72
N ALA A 45 -2.36 2.33 -20.80
CA ALA A 45 -3.44 1.88 -21.69
C ALA A 45 -4.47 0.97 -20.99
N HIS A 46 -4.12 0.38 -19.83
CA HIS A 46 -4.91 -0.69 -19.22
C HIS A 46 -5.46 -0.34 -17.82
N LEU A 47 -4.85 0.61 -17.12
CA LEU A 47 -5.29 1.01 -15.78
C LEU A 47 -4.86 2.45 -15.44
N LYS A 48 -5.52 3.01 -14.43
CA LYS A 48 -5.12 4.24 -13.74
C LYS A 48 -4.73 3.92 -12.33
N PHE A 49 -3.80 4.68 -11.76
CA PHE A 49 -3.46 4.55 -10.35
C PHE A 49 -3.20 5.90 -9.70
N THR A 50 -3.41 5.94 -8.38
CA THR A 50 -3.04 7.05 -7.51
C THR A 50 -2.20 6.50 -6.37
N ALA A 51 -0.98 7.00 -6.22
CA ALA A 51 -0.04 6.60 -5.18
C ALA A 51 0.05 7.72 -4.13
N TYR A 52 -0.15 7.40 -2.84
CA TYR A 52 -0.09 8.39 -1.76
C TYR A 52 0.26 7.76 -0.42
N PRO A 53 0.96 8.49 0.48
CA PRO A 53 1.19 8.04 1.84
C PRO A 53 -0.02 8.34 2.73
N SER A 54 -0.25 7.54 3.78
CA SER A 54 -1.27 7.82 4.80
C SER A 54 -0.95 9.07 5.64
N ASN A 55 0.32 9.46 5.65
CA ASN A 55 0.85 10.59 6.41
C ASN A 55 1.80 11.39 5.54
N THR A 56 1.68 12.70 5.58
CA THR A 56 2.64 13.60 4.90
C THR A 56 3.92 13.80 5.69
N THR A 57 3.86 13.61 7.02
CA THR A 57 5.00 13.77 7.92
C THR A 57 5.15 12.54 8.81
N VAL A 58 6.37 12.09 8.99
CA VAL A 58 6.71 10.94 9.84
C VAL A 58 7.89 11.26 10.74
N THR A 59 7.92 10.62 11.91
CA THR A 59 9.04 10.65 12.85
C THR A 59 9.46 9.23 13.22
N VAL A 60 10.53 9.06 13.97
CA VAL A 60 10.96 7.73 14.46
C VAL A 60 9.82 6.99 15.15
N GLY A 61 9.70 5.70 14.88
CA GLY A 61 8.63 4.85 15.42
C GLY A 61 7.25 5.08 14.82
N THR A 62 7.08 5.99 13.85
CA THR A 62 5.80 6.18 13.17
C THR A 62 5.48 4.96 12.30
N ARG A 63 4.28 4.41 12.49
CA ARG A 63 3.68 3.39 11.63
C ARG A 63 2.72 4.06 10.66
N PHE A 64 2.98 3.91 9.37
CA PHE A 64 2.21 4.53 8.29
C PHE A 64 2.11 3.59 7.09
N SER A 65 1.22 3.88 6.16
CA SER A 65 1.03 3.08 4.95
C SER A 65 1.25 3.91 3.70
N LEU A 66 1.77 3.25 2.68
CA LEU A 66 1.72 3.70 1.29
C LEU A 66 0.50 3.04 0.64
N ALA A 67 -0.33 3.83 0.02
CA ALA A 67 -1.53 3.37 -0.66
C ALA A 67 -1.37 3.50 -2.18
N LEU A 68 -1.82 2.47 -2.89
CA LEU A 68 -1.99 2.46 -4.33
C LEU A 68 -3.46 2.19 -4.64
N ASP A 69 -4.19 3.24 -4.97
CA ASP A 69 -5.53 3.12 -5.56
C ASP A 69 -5.37 2.77 -7.03
N VAL A 70 -5.86 1.60 -7.42
CA VAL A 70 -5.77 1.11 -8.80
C VAL A 70 -7.17 0.96 -9.38
N THR A 71 -7.36 1.40 -10.61
CA THR A 71 -8.61 1.25 -11.35
C THR A 71 -8.29 0.64 -12.71
N PRO A 72 -8.64 -0.63 -12.97
CA PRO A 72 -8.55 -1.23 -14.29
C PRO A 72 -9.36 -0.44 -15.32
N GLY A 73 -8.94 -0.46 -16.58
CA GLY A 73 -9.67 0.16 -17.68
C GLY A 73 -11.04 -0.50 -17.91
N PRO A 74 -11.88 0.12 -18.75
CA PRO A 74 -13.18 -0.47 -19.13
C PRO A 74 -12.98 -1.89 -19.70
N ASP A 75 -13.81 -2.82 -19.24
CA ASP A 75 -13.81 -4.24 -19.66
C ASP A 75 -12.47 -4.96 -19.41
N MET A 76 -11.63 -4.41 -18.54
CA MET A 76 -10.35 -5.01 -18.16
C MET A 76 -10.34 -5.50 -16.73
N HIS A 77 -9.52 -6.50 -16.50
CA HIS A 77 -9.21 -7.00 -15.17
C HIS A 77 -7.71 -7.21 -14.99
N VAL A 78 -7.27 -7.24 -13.74
CA VAL A 78 -5.93 -7.68 -13.34
C VAL A 78 -6.06 -8.83 -12.35
N TYR A 79 -5.13 -9.78 -12.41
CA TYR A 79 -5.18 -10.95 -11.54
C TYR A 79 -4.80 -10.58 -10.10
N ALA A 80 -5.60 -11.08 -9.15
CA ALA A 80 -5.38 -10.92 -7.73
C ALA A 80 -4.51 -12.04 -7.15
N PRO A 81 -3.92 -11.87 -5.94
CA PRO A 81 -3.23 -12.94 -5.23
C PRO A 81 -4.08 -14.21 -5.13
N GLY A 82 -3.46 -15.37 -5.38
CA GLY A 82 -4.13 -16.68 -5.52
C GLY A 82 -4.27 -17.13 -6.99
N ALA A 83 -4.20 -16.23 -7.96
CA ALA A 83 -4.24 -16.59 -9.39
C ALA A 83 -2.91 -17.19 -9.88
N GLU A 84 -1.81 -16.94 -9.19
CA GLU A 84 -0.48 -17.51 -9.49
C GLU A 84 -0.46 -19.04 -9.43
N GLU A 85 -1.32 -19.67 -8.64
CA GLU A 85 -1.45 -21.13 -8.57
C GLU A 85 -1.90 -21.74 -9.90
N LYS A 86 -2.54 -20.93 -10.76
CA LYS A 86 -2.97 -21.30 -12.11
C LYS A 86 -2.03 -20.78 -13.20
N GLY A 87 -0.91 -20.16 -12.81
CA GLY A 87 0.12 -19.67 -13.72
C GLY A 87 -0.11 -18.24 -14.23
N TYR A 88 -1.08 -17.52 -13.69
CA TYR A 88 -1.32 -16.12 -14.05
C TYR A 88 -0.35 -15.17 -13.33
N ARG A 89 -0.07 -14.02 -13.95
CA ARG A 89 0.70 -12.95 -13.33
C ARG A 89 -0.21 -12.06 -12.51
N VAL A 90 -0.07 -12.14 -11.20
CA VAL A 90 -0.84 -11.33 -10.27
C VAL A 90 -0.28 -9.93 -10.16
N ILE A 91 -1.15 -8.99 -9.81
CA ILE A 91 -0.73 -7.62 -9.51
C ILE A 91 0.13 -7.61 -8.25
N GLY A 92 1.23 -6.88 -8.28
CA GLY A 92 2.19 -6.77 -7.18
C GLY A 92 2.67 -5.35 -6.96
N PHE A 93 2.80 -4.95 -5.70
CA PHE A 93 3.52 -3.75 -5.32
C PHE A 93 4.84 -4.16 -4.68
N ASN A 94 5.95 -3.85 -5.34
CA ASN A 94 7.31 -4.17 -4.91
C ASN A 94 8.02 -2.88 -4.51
N LEU A 95 8.10 -2.63 -3.20
CA LEU A 95 8.81 -1.48 -2.65
C LEU A 95 10.30 -1.79 -2.55
N ASP A 96 11.14 -0.86 -2.97
CA ASP A 96 12.57 -0.90 -2.72
C ASP A 96 12.83 -0.83 -1.22
N LYS A 97 13.77 -1.64 -0.72
CA LYS A 97 14.03 -1.73 0.71
C LYS A 97 14.54 -0.39 1.26
N PRO A 98 13.78 0.33 2.10
CA PRO A 98 14.23 1.57 2.71
C PRO A 98 15.23 1.30 3.83
N GLU A 99 16.18 2.20 4.00
CA GLU A 99 17.16 2.13 5.09
C GLU A 99 16.58 2.53 6.45
N LEU A 100 15.66 3.52 6.44
CA LEU A 100 15.13 4.16 7.66
C LEU A 100 13.83 3.53 8.18
N ALA A 101 13.30 2.51 7.50
CA ALA A 101 12.04 1.91 7.88
C ALA A 101 12.03 0.38 7.67
N ARG A 102 11.28 -0.31 8.50
CA ARG A 102 10.92 -1.72 8.32
C ARG A 102 9.67 -1.81 7.46
N ILE A 103 9.66 -2.73 6.50
CA ILE A 103 8.52 -3.04 5.65
C ILE A 103 7.74 -4.19 6.28
N GLU A 104 6.41 -4.04 6.40
CA GLU A 104 5.48 -5.09 6.75
C GLU A 104 4.94 -5.79 5.48
N PRO A 105 4.27 -6.94 5.56
CA PRO A 105 3.68 -7.59 4.40
C PRO A 105 2.66 -6.68 3.68
N VAL A 106 2.65 -6.75 2.33
CA VAL A 106 1.66 -6.05 1.50
C VAL A 106 0.26 -6.58 1.80
N SER A 107 -0.71 -5.69 1.91
CA SER A 107 -2.12 -6.01 2.11
C SER A 107 -2.92 -5.75 0.84
N TYR A 108 -3.65 -6.76 0.40
CA TYR A 108 -4.56 -6.72 -0.73
C TYR A 108 -6.01 -6.82 -0.24
N PRO A 109 -6.98 -6.14 -0.88
CA PRO A 109 -8.39 -6.31 -0.56
C PRO A 109 -8.93 -7.66 -1.05
N GLU A 110 -10.15 -8.00 -0.66
CA GLU A 110 -10.85 -9.14 -1.22
C GLU A 110 -11.00 -8.97 -2.75
N SER A 111 -10.75 -10.06 -3.48
CA SER A 111 -10.89 -10.13 -4.93
C SER A 111 -12.24 -10.68 -5.34
N GLU A 112 -12.64 -10.41 -6.57
CA GLU A 112 -13.78 -11.03 -7.23
C GLU A 112 -13.36 -12.35 -7.89
N ILE A 113 -14.29 -13.30 -8.04
CA ILE A 113 -14.02 -14.52 -8.80
C ILE A 113 -14.56 -14.34 -10.22
N TYR A 114 -13.65 -14.32 -11.18
CA TYR A 114 -13.95 -14.28 -12.60
C TYR A 114 -14.00 -15.70 -13.18
N TYR A 115 -15.06 -16.02 -13.91
CA TYR A 115 -15.18 -17.28 -14.61
C TYR A 115 -14.70 -17.12 -16.06
N PHE A 116 -13.59 -17.78 -16.38
CA PHE A 116 -13.02 -17.81 -17.72
C PHE A 116 -13.52 -19.03 -18.49
N GLU A 117 -14.60 -18.87 -19.27
CA GLU A 117 -15.28 -19.93 -19.99
C GLU A 117 -14.36 -20.78 -20.90
N PRO A 118 -13.41 -20.20 -21.65
CA PRO A 118 -12.54 -20.98 -22.56
C PRO A 118 -11.72 -22.08 -21.89
N LEU A 119 -11.38 -21.91 -20.62
CA LEU A 119 -10.59 -22.87 -19.83
C LEU A 119 -11.41 -23.52 -18.70
N ASP A 120 -12.69 -23.17 -18.55
CA ASP A 120 -13.54 -23.62 -17.43
C ASP A 120 -12.88 -23.34 -16.07
N GLU A 121 -12.35 -22.11 -15.91
CA GLU A 121 -11.59 -21.71 -14.72
C GLU A 121 -12.24 -20.59 -13.94
N HIS A 122 -12.18 -20.68 -12.61
CA HIS A 122 -12.53 -19.62 -11.67
C HIS A 122 -11.26 -19.00 -11.15
N VAL A 123 -11.05 -17.70 -11.40
CA VAL A 123 -9.77 -17.02 -11.11
C VAL A 123 -10.02 -15.74 -10.30
N PRO A 124 -9.26 -15.49 -9.21
CA PRO A 124 -9.37 -14.25 -8.46
C PRO A 124 -8.83 -13.07 -9.28
N VAL A 125 -9.63 -12.01 -9.40
CA VAL A 125 -9.31 -10.81 -10.17
C VAL A 125 -9.79 -9.54 -9.48
N TYR A 126 -9.31 -8.38 -9.97
CA TYR A 126 -9.88 -7.06 -9.70
C TYR A 126 -10.37 -6.46 -11.03
N GLN A 127 -11.68 -6.18 -11.10
CA GLN A 127 -12.33 -5.53 -12.24
C GLN A 127 -12.71 -4.08 -11.91
N ASN A 128 -12.89 -3.78 -10.64
CA ASN A 128 -13.27 -2.47 -10.12
C ASN A 128 -12.10 -1.79 -9.41
N LYS A 129 -12.29 -0.53 -9.00
CA LYS A 129 -11.30 0.18 -8.19
C LYS A 129 -11.01 -0.58 -6.90
N PHE A 130 -9.73 -0.72 -6.58
CA PHE A 130 -9.24 -1.34 -5.34
C PHE A 130 -8.00 -0.63 -4.81
N THR A 131 -7.63 -0.89 -3.56
CA THR A 131 -6.48 -0.26 -2.91
C THR A 131 -5.51 -1.32 -2.38
N ILE A 132 -4.25 -1.23 -2.80
CA ILE A 132 -3.14 -2.00 -2.22
C ILE A 132 -2.49 -1.16 -1.12
N LEU A 133 -2.19 -1.76 0.03
CA LEU A 133 -1.54 -1.09 1.14
C LEU A 133 -0.20 -1.75 1.47
N GLN A 134 0.85 -0.94 1.54
CA GLN A 134 2.15 -1.33 2.06
C GLN A 134 2.42 -0.58 3.36
N GLU A 135 2.38 -1.29 4.47
CA GLU A 135 2.69 -0.69 5.77
C GLU A 135 4.19 -0.65 6.03
N LEU A 136 4.64 0.44 6.64
CA LEU A 136 6.00 0.66 7.10
C LEU A 136 6.02 1.14 8.55
N VAL A 137 7.15 0.86 9.21
CA VAL A 137 7.44 1.39 10.54
C VAL A 137 8.82 2.06 10.50
N MET A 138 8.86 3.36 10.79
CA MET A 138 10.13 4.08 10.92
C MET A 138 10.95 3.47 12.04
N ASN A 139 12.24 3.21 11.79
CA ASN A 139 13.13 2.68 12.81
C ASN A 139 13.25 3.67 13.99
N GLY A 140 13.46 3.15 15.19
CA GLY A 140 13.50 3.95 16.43
C GLY A 140 14.87 3.95 17.11
N ASP A 141 15.94 3.60 16.41
CA ASP A 141 17.31 3.59 16.90
C ASP A 141 18.01 4.95 16.70
N ALA A 142 19.15 5.12 17.38
CA ALA A 142 19.90 6.38 17.37
C ALA A 142 20.54 6.68 16.00
N GLU A 143 20.88 5.65 15.23
CA GLU A 143 21.46 5.80 13.88
C GLU A 143 20.41 6.38 12.94
N THR A 144 19.19 5.87 12.97
CA THR A 144 18.06 6.41 12.20
C THR A 144 17.78 7.87 12.58
N GLU A 145 17.79 8.21 13.88
CA GLU A 145 17.60 9.60 14.31
C GLU A 145 18.72 10.53 13.79
N GLU A 146 19.97 10.07 13.79
CA GLU A 146 21.09 10.85 13.28
C GLU A 146 20.92 11.13 11.77
N ILE A 147 20.59 10.11 10.99
CA ILE A 147 20.36 10.26 9.54
C ILE A 147 19.17 11.20 9.29
N MET A 148 18.03 10.98 9.99
CA MET A 148 16.83 11.83 9.84
C MET A 148 17.13 13.30 10.15
N SER A 149 18.02 13.59 11.10
CA SER A 149 18.40 14.97 11.45
C SER A 149 19.10 15.73 10.31
N THR A 150 19.55 15.03 9.29
CA THR A 150 20.27 15.59 8.12
C THR A 150 19.37 15.68 6.86
N LEU A 151 18.15 15.16 6.93
CA LEU A 151 17.22 15.07 5.81
C LEU A 151 15.91 15.81 6.13
N ASP A 152 15.36 16.48 5.13
CA ASP A 152 14.04 17.13 5.24
C ASP A 152 12.90 16.15 4.88
N ALA A 153 13.14 15.23 3.96
CA ALA A 153 12.15 14.29 3.47
C ALA A 153 12.75 12.92 3.12
N LEU A 154 11.92 11.90 3.13
CA LEU A 154 12.21 10.54 2.67
C LEU A 154 11.42 10.25 1.41
N THR A 155 12.12 9.86 0.34
CA THR A 155 11.51 9.34 -0.88
C THR A 155 11.60 7.82 -0.89
N LEU A 156 10.45 7.18 -1.06
CA LEU A 156 10.30 5.74 -1.14
C LEU A 156 9.92 5.37 -2.58
N THR A 157 10.66 4.46 -3.18
CA THR A 157 10.47 4.04 -4.57
C THR A 157 10.12 2.57 -4.65
N GLY A 158 9.51 2.17 -5.77
CA GLY A 158 9.16 0.79 -6.05
C GLY A 158 8.50 0.63 -7.41
N THR A 159 7.90 -0.54 -7.64
CA THR A 159 7.19 -0.84 -8.89
C THR A 159 5.80 -1.39 -8.61
N LEU A 160 4.85 -1.00 -9.46
CA LEU A 160 3.57 -1.65 -9.61
C LEU A 160 3.67 -2.59 -10.82
N ASP A 161 3.72 -3.89 -10.55
CA ASP A 161 3.80 -4.93 -11.57
C ASP A 161 2.41 -5.50 -11.81
N TYR A 162 2.00 -5.65 -13.06
CA TYR A 162 0.69 -6.23 -13.39
C TYR A 162 0.65 -6.82 -14.79
N GLN A 163 -0.35 -7.64 -15.02
CA GLN A 163 -0.81 -8.05 -16.33
C GLN A 163 -2.31 -7.80 -16.41
N ALA A 164 -2.73 -6.99 -17.38
CA ALA A 164 -4.14 -6.76 -17.65
C ALA A 164 -4.62 -7.73 -18.73
N CYS A 165 -5.88 -8.14 -18.62
CA CYS A 165 -6.58 -8.95 -19.60
C CYS A 165 -7.98 -8.36 -19.84
N ASP A 166 -8.51 -8.57 -21.04
CA ASP A 166 -9.93 -8.46 -21.34
C ASP A 166 -10.54 -9.86 -21.50
N ASP A 167 -11.76 -9.97 -21.99
CA ASP A 167 -12.43 -11.25 -22.19
C ASP A 167 -11.83 -12.11 -23.31
N ALA A 168 -10.93 -11.56 -24.13
CA ALA A 168 -10.37 -12.23 -25.31
C ALA A 168 -8.86 -12.46 -25.21
N ILE A 169 -8.11 -11.52 -24.68
CA ILE A 169 -6.64 -11.56 -24.65
C ILE A 169 -6.06 -11.02 -23.34
N CYS A 170 -4.87 -11.52 -23.02
CA CYS A 170 -4.01 -10.92 -21.99
C CYS A 170 -2.91 -10.10 -22.65
N PHE A 171 -2.74 -8.88 -22.19
CA PHE A 171 -1.70 -7.97 -22.67
C PHE A 171 -0.33 -8.35 -22.07
N LEU A 172 0.73 -7.79 -22.62
CA LEU A 172 2.07 -8.03 -22.07
C LEU A 172 2.17 -7.47 -20.64
N PRO A 173 2.83 -8.21 -19.73
CA PRO A 173 3.08 -7.71 -18.38
C PRO A 173 3.80 -6.37 -18.39
N GLN A 174 3.45 -5.52 -17.44
CA GLN A 174 4.03 -4.19 -17.26
C GLN A 174 4.55 -4.00 -15.85
N SER A 175 5.58 -3.18 -15.73
CA SER A 175 6.17 -2.74 -14.47
C SER A 175 6.26 -1.22 -14.51
N ILE A 176 5.54 -0.55 -13.62
CA ILE A 176 5.43 0.90 -13.56
C ILE A 176 6.19 1.40 -12.34
N PRO A 177 7.16 2.32 -12.49
CA PRO A 177 7.78 2.93 -11.34
C PRO A 177 6.77 3.78 -10.56
N VAL A 178 6.80 3.67 -9.23
CA VAL A 178 6.00 4.47 -8.31
C VAL A 178 6.90 5.08 -7.24
N SER A 179 6.54 6.27 -6.76
CA SER A 179 7.29 6.96 -5.73
C SER A 179 6.37 7.65 -4.74
N PHE A 180 6.83 7.76 -3.50
CA PHE A 180 6.14 8.42 -2.40
C PHE A 180 7.13 9.31 -1.67
N THR A 181 6.71 10.49 -1.26
CA THR A 181 7.54 11.40 -0.47
C THR A 181 6.81 11.73 0.83
N VAL A 182 7.53 11.64 1.94
CA VAL A 182 7.07 12.03 3.26
C VAL A 182 8.08 12.96 3.90
N ASP A 183 7.62 14.01 4.57
CA ASP A 183 8.47 14.90 5.33
C ASP A 183 8.96 14.21 6.61
N LEU A 184 10.19 14.49 7.01
CA LEU A 184 10.79 13.96 8.22
C LEU A 184 10.74 14.99 9.34
N GLU A 185 10.24 14.59 10.50
CA GLU A 185 10.20 15.44 11.69
C GLU A 185 10.94 14.78 12.84
N MET A 186 11.77 15.57 13.53
CA MET A 186 12.46 15.08 14.72
C MET A 186 11.53 15.05 15.93
N PRO A 187 11.66 14.03 16.80
CA PRO A 187 10.79 13.93 17.98
C PRO A 187 11.00 15.12 18.94
N ASP A 188 9.89 15.75 19.35
CA ASP A 188 9.92 16.80 20.38
C ASP A 188 10.27 16.20 21.76
N ARG A 189 11.52 16.30 22.13
CA ARG A 189 12.04 15.82 23.45
C ARG A 189 11.82 16.82 24.59
N GLN A 190 11.35 18.03 24.35
CA GLN A 190 11.20 19.05 25.40
C GLN A 190 10.09 18.71 26.39
N ARG A 191 9.15 17.83 26.06
CA ARG A 191 8.06 17.39 26.95
C ARG A 191 8.47 16.37 28.00
N ALA A 192 9.67 15.79 27.93
CA ALA A 192 10.14 14.78 28.88
C ALA A 192 10.58 15.36 30.25
N ASN A 193 10.65 16.68 30.39
CA ASN A 193 11.18 17.36 31.57
C ASN A 193 10.10 18.18 32.34
N ARG A 194 8.83 17.75 32.34
CA ARG A 194 7.80 18.30 33.22
C ARG A 194 7.29 17.30 34.20
#